data_aaf9518412988e0995e1bacb46052606
#
_entry.id   aaf9518412988e0995e1bacb46052606
#
_cell.length_a   1.000
_cell.length_b   1.000
_cell.length_c   1.000
_cell.angle_alpha   90.00
_cell.angle_beta   90.00
_cell.angle_gamma   90.00
#
_symmetry.space_group_name_H-M   'P 1'
#
loop_
_entity.id
_entity.type
_entity.pdbx_description
1 polymer ?
#
loop_
_entity_poly.entity_id
_entity_poly.type
_entity_poly.pdbx_seq_one_letter_code
_entity_poly.pdbx_strand_id
1 'polypeptide(L)'
;MFSDIQNLYSFFPPINYPYLYIRKTTSYSRLIMAGIYLHIPFCKRRCIYCDFFSTTENDKKSTYVQALSKELELRKDYLDGEIIDTIYFGGGTPSQLEEKDFIQLFETIYKIYTVNPKAEITIEANPDDLTPEYIAMLRTLPFNRLSMGIQTFKEDTLRLLHRRHTAAQAQQAYQHCRETGFQNISIDLMYGLPGETLEDWQEDLQTALQMHPEHISAYHLIYEEGTPLWNLKEAHQVEETDEDLSVSLFKELIHTLKSNGYEHYEISNFCRPGFHSRHNSSYWTGKKYLGCGPSAHSYDGTSRQWNVASLSQYIQGIQEGTPYQEKEELDLYTRYNDFIITRLRTVYGIPTHILKETFGETLFDYCMRMASPHLKQGFLTLDNHVMKLTEKGIFISDGIMSDLLWVDD
;
A
#
# COMPACT_ATOMS: atom_id res chain seq x y z
N MET A 1 38.06 -5.97 -24.17
CA MET A 1 37.07 -4.86 -24.13
C MET A 1 36.05 -5.16 -23.05
N PHE A 2 36.56 -5.26 -21.79
CA PHE A 2 35.82 -5.54 -20.56
C PHE A 2 36.58 -4.91 -19.39
N SER A 3 36.61 -3.57 -19.33
CA SER A 3 37.40 -2.88 -18.28
C SER A 3 36.88 -1.49 -17.92
N ASP A 4 35.52 -1.21 -17.96
CA ASP A 4 35.02 0.13 -17.62
C ASP A 4 33.71 0.14 -16.85
N ILE A 5 33.44 -0.83 -15.97
CA ILE A 5 32.27 -0.81 -15.07
C ILE A 5 32.66 -0.80 -13.57
N GLN A 6 33.89 -0.44 -13.22
CA GLN A 6 34.33 -0.42 -11.82
C GLN A 6 34.42 0.97 -11.17
N ASN A 7 34.00 2.05 -11.80
CA ASN A 7 34.22 3.41 -11.29
C ASN A 7 32.96 4.23 -10.98
N LEU A 8 31.85 3.63 -10.58
CA LEU A 8 30.62 4.36 -10.19
C LEU A 8 30.22 4.21 -8.71
N TYR A 9 31.09 3.64 -7.86
CA TYR A 9 30.80 3.44 -6.42
C TYR A 9 31.69 4.25 -5.47
N SER A 10 32.24 5.39 -5.88
CA SER A 10 33.19 6.17 -5.08
C SER A 10 32.64 7.45 -4.44
N PHE A 11 31.33 7.62 -4.28
CA PHE A 11 30.73 8.83 -3.67
C PHE A 11 29.86 8.61 -2.44
N PHE A 12 29.92 7.45 -1.79
CA PHE A 12 29.30 7.28 -0.47
C PHE A 12 30.38 6.94 0.56
N PRO A 13 30.47 7.67 1.69
CA PRO A 13 31.30 7.21 2.80
C PRO A 13 30.80 5.84 3.26
N PRO A 14 31.68 4.88 3.55
CA PRO A 14 31.26 3.57 4.03
C PRO A 14 30.60 3.74 5.40
N ILE A 15 29.27 3.62 5.45
CA ILE A 15 28.58 3.38 6.70
C ILE A 15 28.95 1.96 7.10
N ASN A 16 29.92 1.82 8.00
CA ASN A 16 30.34 0.56 8.57
C ASN A 16 29.23 0.01 9.46
N TYR A 17 28.30 -0.77 8.90
CA TYR A 17 27.47 -1.66 9.67
C TYR A 17 28.23 -2.98 9.90
N PRO A 18 28.65 -3.33 11.14
CA PRO A 18 29.54 -4.46 11.38
C PRO A 18 28.88 -5.84 11.38
N TYR A 19 27.67 -6.02 10.86
CA TYR A 19 26.96 -7.31 10.93
C TYR A 19 26.33 -7.73 9.62
N LEU A 20 27.15 -8.07 8.63
CA LEU A 20 26.74 -8.87 7.46
C LEU A 20 27.46 -10.22 7.48
N TYR A 21 27.02 -11.14 8.37
CA TYR A 21 27.43 -12.55 8.28
C TYR A 21 26.37 -13.31 7.50
N ILE A 22 26.54 -13.43 6.18
CA ILE A 22 25.78 -14.36 5.36
C ILE A 22 26.31 -15.76 5.64
N ARG A 23 25.58 -16.56 6.41
CA ARG A 23 25.79 -18.02 6.40
C ARG A 23 25.38 -18.55 5.02
N LYS A 24 26.38 -19.00 4.25
CA LYS A 24 26.17 -19.80 3.05
C LYS A 24 25.58 -21.14 3.46
N THR A 25 24.29 -21.33 3.32
CA THR A 25 23.66 -22.64 3.27
C THR A 25 23.13 -22.85 1.86
N THR A 26 23.73 -23.78 1.19
CA THR A 26 23.35 -24.30 -0.14
C THR A 26 22.06 -25.09 -0.03
N SER A 27 20.96 -24.50 -0.48
CA SER A 27 19.83 -25.16 -1.15
C SER A 27 18.90 -24.03 -1.66
N TYR A 28 18.59 -24.03 -2.96
CA TYR A 28 17.55 -23.19 -3.54
C TYR A 28 16.16 -23.69 -3.09
N SER A 29 15.90 -23.68 -1.79
CA SER A 29 14.53 -23.62 -1.28
C SER A 29 14.00 -22.24 -1.65
N ARG A 30 12.83 -22.12 -2.24
CA ARG A 30 12.08 -20.90 -2.49
C ARG A 30 12.25 -20.01 -1.26
N LEU A 31 13.04 -18.93 -1.38
CA LEU A 31 13.21 -17.95 -0.32
C LEU A 31 11.81 -17.36 -0.07
N ILE A 32 11.20 -17.76 1.02
CA ILE A 32 9.92 -17.21 1.46
C ILE A 32 10.25 -15.80 1.94
N MET A 33 9.58 -14.79 1.42
CA MET A 33 9.86 -13.38 1.67
C MET A 33 8.66 -12.73 2.30
N ALA A 34 8.88 -11.97 3.37
CA ALA A 34 7.87 -11.29 4.15
C ALA A 34 7.99 -9.76 4.06
N GLY A 35 6.97 -9.06 4.55
CA GLY A 35 6.95 -7.59 4.66
C GLY A 35 6.88 -7.10 6.10
N ILE A 36 7.37 -5.88 6.35
CA ILE A 36 7.11 -5.14 7.58
C ILE A 36 6.36 -3.86 7.22
N TYR A 37 5.22 -3.62 7.87
CA TYR A 37 4.45 -2.39 7.80
C TYR A 37 4.55 -1.64 9.14
N LEU A 38 4.90 -0.37 9.10
CA LEU A 38 4.97 0.51 10.25
C LEU A 38 3.89 1.58 10.12
N HIS A 39 2.88 1.52 10.98
CA HIS A 39 1.80 2.48 10.99
C HIS A 39 2.17 3.72 11.79
N ILE A 40 2.45 4.82 11.13
CA ILE A 40 2.78 6.10 11.77
C ILE A 40 1.52 6.96 11.86
N PRO A 41 0.88 7.04 13.04
CA PRO A 41 -0.48 7.61 13.14
C PRO A 41 -0.52 9.14 13.13
N PHE A 42 0.60 9.83 13.07
CA PHE A 42 0.66 11.28 13.27
C PHE A 42 0.30 12.04 12.00
N CYS A 43 -0.58 13.04 12.15
CA CYS A 43 -0.89 14.03 11.13
C CYS A 43 -0.76 15.43 11.73
N LYS A 44 -0.33 16.42 10.94
CA LYS A 44 -0.46 17.82 11.35
C LYS A 44 -1.93 18.27 11.36
N ARG A 45 -2.70 17.72 10.39
CA ARG A 45 -4.13 17.97 10.22
C ARG A 45 -4.75 16.75 9.57
N ARG A 46 -5.95 16.33 10.01
CA ARG A 46 -6.70 15.24 9.38
C ARG A 46 -7.48 15.77 8.18
N CYS A 47 -7.43 15.03 7.08
CA CYS A 47 -8.28 15.24 5.92
C CYS A 47 -9.71 14.82 6.24
N ILE A 48 -10.70 15.48 5.62
CA ILE A 48 -12.11 15.24 5.97
C ILE A 48 -12.66 13.89 5.51
N TYR A 49 -12.00 13.26 4.55
CA TYR A 49 -12.40 11.97 3.97
C TYR A 49 -11.70 10.76 4.60
N CYS A 50 -10.64 10.99 5.41
CA CYS A 50 -9.75 9.93 5.85
C CYS A 50 -10.34 9.17 7.05
N ASP A 51 -10.52 7.85 6.90
CA ASP A 51 -10.95 6.92 7.93
C ASP A 51 -9.78 6.17 8.60
N PHE A 52 -8.56 6.26 8.03
CA PHE A 52 -7.38 5.67 8.64
C PHE A 52 -7.16 6.17 10.05
N PHE A 53 -6.77 5.23 10.94
CA PHE A 53 -6.40 5.61 12.29
C PHE A 53 -5.27 6.64 12.27
N SER A 54 -5.55 7.84 12.73
CA SER A 54 -4.58 8.93 12.81
C SER A 54 -4.90 9.90 13.93
N THR A 55 -3.88 10.61 14.40
CA THR A 55 -3.99 11.58 15.51
C THR A 55 -3.18 12.84 15.23
N THR A 56 -3.56 13.93 15.90
CA THR A 56 -2.79 15.17 15.94
C THR A 56 -1.99 15.36 17.23
N GLU A 57 -1.93 14.33 18.10
CA GLU A 57 -1.18 14.34 19.37
C GLU A 57 0.34 14.19 19.15
N ASN A 58 0.94 15.18 18.50
CA ASN A 58 2.33 15.13 18.07
C ASN A 58 3.37 15.15 19.23
N ASP A 59 2.97 15.50 20.43
CA ASP A 59 3.77 15.44 21.66
C ASP A 59 4.09 14.00 22.08
N LYS A 60 3.32 13.03 21.63
CA LYS A 60 3.52 11.60 21.94
C LYS A 60 4.51 10.88 21.00
N LYS A 61 5.03 11.53 19.95
CA LYS A 61 5.88 10.88 18.93
C LYS A 61 7.04 10.10 19.52
N SER A 62 7.84 10.71 20.41
CA SER A 62 9.02 10.06 20.98
C SER A 62 8.65 8.80 21.78
N THR A 63 7.62 8.88 22.63
CA THR A 63 7.13 7.71 23.39
C THR A 63 6.58 6.64 22.46
N TYR A 64 5.89 7.05 21.40
CA TYR A 64 5.38 6.14 20.38
C TYR A 64 6.50 5.40 19.64
N VAL A 65 7.55 6.09 19.19
CA VAL A 65 8.67 5.48 18.47
C VAL A 65 9.40 4.46 19.37
N GLN A 66 9.52 4.73 20.67
CA GLN A 66 10.04 3.77 21.65
C GLN A 66 9.13 2.53 21.76
N ALA A 67 7.81 2.73 21.84
CA ALA A 67 6.85 1.63 21.87
C ALA A 67 6.89 0.80 20.58
N LEU A 68 6.96 1.45 19.40
CA LEU A 68 7.06 0.78 18.10
C LEU A 68 8.34 -0.05 17.98
N SER A 69 9.48 0.49 18.41
CA SER A 69 10.75 -0.25 18.48
C SER A 69 10.63 -1.47 19.40
N LYS A 70 9.94 -1.30 20.54
CA LYS A 70 9.71 -2.40 21.49
C LYS A 70 8.78 -3.46 20.93
N GLU A 71 7.72 -3.09 20.18
CA GLU A 71 6.86 -4.05 19.51
C GLU A 71 7.63 -4.90 18.50
N LEU A 72 8.49 -4.28 17.68
CA LEU A 72 9.36 -5.01 16.75
C LEU A 72 10.22 -6.06 17.48
N GLU A 73 10.77 -5.74 18.68
CA GLU A 73 11.51 -6.69 19.50
C GLU A 73 10.63 -7.83 20.03
N LEU A 74 9.43 -7.52 20.54
CA LEU A 74 8.50 -8.49 21.09
C LEU A 74 8.00 -9.48 20.03
N ARG A 75 7.86 -9.00 18.79
CA ARG A 75 7.32 -9.78 17.66
C ARG A 75 8.39 -10.35 16.72
N LYS A 76 9.64 -10.44 17.16
CA LYS A 76 10.80 -10.90 16.36
C LYS A 76 10.61 -12.26 15.71
N ASP A 77 9.84 -13.14 16.34
CA ASP A 77 9.62 -14.51 15.88
C ASP A 77 8.33 -14.66 15.05
N TYR A 78 7.53 -13.59 14.87
CA TYR A 78 6.24 -13.62 14.18
C TYR A 78 6.33 -14.07 12.71
N LEU A 79 7.42 -13.75 12.04
CA LEU A 79 7.66 -14.09 10.63
C LEU A 79 8.53 -15.35 10.45
N ASP A 80 8.69 -16.20 11.50
CA ASP A 80 9.43 -17.48 11.43
C ASP A 80 10.84 -17.37 10.82
N GLY A 81 11.50 -16.21 10.97
CA GLY A 81 12.83 -15.96 10.41
C GLY A 81 12.86 -15.75 8.88
N GLU A 82 11.73 -15.50 8.25
CA GLU A 82 11.66 -15.17 6.83
C GLU A 82 12.44 -13.89 6.51
N ILE A 83 13.00 -13.81 5.30
CA ILE A 83 13.75 -12.63 4.83
C ILE A 83 12.77 -11.51 4.53
N ILE A 84 13.04 -10.32 5.08
CA ILE A 84 12.26 -9.11 4.84
C ILE A 84 12.57 -8.55 3.45
N ASP A 85 11.59 -8.56 2.59
CA ASP A 85 11.67 -8.08 1.19
C ASP A 85 11.08 -6.70 1.00
N THR A 86 10.23 -6.25 1.93
CA THR A 86 9.64 -4.91 1.92
C THR A 86 9.53 -4.33 3.33
N ILE A 87 9.79 -3.03 3.46
CA ILE A 87 9.52 -2.24 4.66
C ILE A 87 8.70 -1.04 4.22
N TYR A 88 7.54 -0.82 4.83
CA TYR A 88 6.62 0.22 4.44
C TYR A 88 6.24 1.08 5.64
N PHE A 89 6.54 2.37 5.56
CA PHE A 89 6.10 3.37 6.52
C PHE A 89 4.86 4.06 5.96
N GLY A 90 3.71 3.81 6.57
CA GLY A 90 2.41 4.33 6.13
C GLY A 90 1.50 4.75 7.28
N GLY A 91 0.23 4.98 6.97
CA GLY A 91 -0.82 5.24 7.94
C GLY A 91 -1.33 6.67 7.96
N GLY A 92 -1.03 7.44 9.01
CA GLY A 92 -1.38 8.85 9.09
C GLY A 92 -0.50 9.69 8.15
N THR A 93 0.71 10.02 8.61
CA THR A 93 1.68 10.76 7.79
C THR A 93 3.10 10.45 8.28
N PRO A 94 3.79 9.46 7.72
CA PRO A 94 5.15 9.10 8.13
C PRO A 94 6.16 10.25 8.00
N SER A 95 5.94 11.17 7.06
CA SER A 95 6.76 12.38 6.92
C SER A 95 6.66 13.37 8.09
N GLN A 96 5.93 13.02 9.15
CA GLN A 96 5.94 13.74 10.42
C GLN A 96 7.05 13.30 11.38
N LEU A 97 7.75 12.19 11.09
CA LEU A 97 8.88 11.73 11.89
C LEU A 97 10.16 12.51 11.57
N GLU A 98 11.03 12.60 12.54
CA GLU A 98 12.35 13.22 12.42
C GLU A 98 13.42 12.18 12.09
N GLU A 99 14.59 12.61 11.65
CA GLU A 99 15.72 11.73 11.29
C GLU A 99 16.07 10.72 12.41
N LYS A 100 16.15 11.19 13.66
CA LYS A 100 16.45 10.34 14.82
C LYS A 100 15.44 9.20 15.03
N ASP A 101 14.15 9.46 14.68
CA ASP A 101 13.07 8.48 14.83
C ASP A 101 13.25 7.36 13.79
N PHE A 102 13.55 7.72 12.55
CA PHE A 102 13.83 6.74 11.48
C PHE A 102 15.11 5.94 11.80
N ILE A 103 16.17 6.59 12.25
CA ILE A 103 17.43 5.91 12.63
C ILE A 103 17.12 4.84 13.68
N GLN A 104 16.41 5.20 14.76
CA GLN A 104 16.04 4.26 15.82
C GLN A 104 15.25 3.06 15.28
N LEU A 105 14.25 3.29 14.42
CA LEU A 105 13.43 2.23 13.84
C LEU A 105 14.24 1.33 12.90
N PHE A 106 15.07 1.91 12.03
CA PHE A 106 15.92 1.12 11.13
C PHE A 106 16.98 0.30 11.91
N GLU A 107 17.65 0.89 12.91
CA GLU A 107 18.58 0.16 13.79
C GLU A 107 17.89 -1.03 14.45
N THR A 108 16.66 -0.83 14.94
CA THR A 108 15.87 -1.90 15.55
C THR A 108 15.56 -3.00 14.54
N ILE A 109 15.07 -2.64 13.36
CA ILE A 109 14.71 -3.61 12.29
C ILE A 109 15.94 -4.40 11.86
N TYR A 110 17.04 -3.73 11.51
CA TYR A 110 18.25 -4.42 11.01
C TYR A 110 18.97 -5.25 12.09
N LYS A 111 18.78 -4.93 13.37
CA LYS A 111 19.28 -5.73 14.49
C LYS A 111 18.52 -7.05 14.65
N ILE A 112 17.22 -7.04 14.38
CA ILE A 112 16.29 -8.15 14.69
C ILE A 112 16.03 -9.04 13.47
N TYR A 113 15.79 -8.43 12.32
CA TYR A 113 15.34 -9.12 11.11
C TYR A 113 16.45 -9.18 10.06
N THR A 114 16.43 -10.27 9.28
CA THR A 114 17.26 -10.39 8.08
C THR A 114 16.59 -9.65 6.94
N VAL A 115 17.08 -8.49 6.58
CA VAL A 115 16.54 -7.67 5.49
C VAL A 115 17.26 -7.98 4.18
N ASN A 116 16.50 -8.21 3.10
CA ASN A 116 17.06 -8.38 1.76
C ASN A 116 17.83 -7.10 1.37
N PRO A 117 19.08 -7.17 0.90
CA PRO A 117 19.83 -5.99 0.45
C PRO A 117 19.14 -5.20 -0.68
N LYS A 118 18.18 -5.84 -1.38
CA LYS A 118 17.35 -5.23 -2.43
C LYS A 118 15.90 -5.05 -1.97
N ALA A 119 15.65 -4.95 -0.67
CA ALA A 119 14.31 -4.71 -0.15
C ALA A 119 13.75 -3.40 -0.70
N GLU A 120 12.44 -3.39 -1.00
CA GLU A 120 11.71 -2.16 -1.24
C GLU A 120 11.44 -1.49 0.10
N ILE A 121 11.89 -0.26 0.27
CA ILE A 121 11.72 0.50 1.50
C ILE A 121 10.99 1.79 1.15
N THR A 122 9.70 1.82 1.50
CA THR A 122 8.76 2.88 1.11
C THR A 122 8.46 3.81 2.27
N ILE A 123 8.34 5.10 1.97
CA ILE A 123 7.76 6.10 2.87
C ILE A 123 6.59 6.81 2.18
N GLU A 124 5.47 6.93 2.89
CA GLU A 124 4.39 7.86 2.51
C GLU A 124 4.71 9.27 3.00
N ALA A 125 4.43 10.26 2.17
CA ALA A 125 4.66 11.65 2.51
C ALA A 125 3.58 12.58 1.94
N ASN A 126 3.27 13.65 2.67
CA ASN A 126 2.52 14.75 2.12
C ASN A 126 3.45 15.72 1.38
N PRO A 127 3.02 16.33 0.27
CA PRO A 127 3.85 17.26 -0.50
C PRO A 127 4.42 18.42 0.32
N ASP A 128 3.66 18.98 1.25
CA ASP A 128 4.08 20.10 2.09
C ASP A 128 5.06 19.75 3.21
N ASP A 129 5.32 18.47 3.47
CA ASP A 129 6.38 18.02 4.36
C ASP A 129 7.71 17.81 3.61
N LEU A 130 7.67 17.70 2.29
CA LEU A 130 8.83 17.42 1.44
C LEU A 130 9.59 18.70 1.10
N THR A 131 10.15 19.36 2.12
CA THR A 131 11.09 20.46 1.90
C THR A 131 12.43 19.93 1.37
N PRO A 132 13.25 20.77 0.71
CA PRO A 132 14.57 20.36 0.24
C PRO A 132 15.43 19.71 1.34
N GLU A 133 15.40 20.26 2.56
CA GLU A 133 16.15 19.74 3.71
C GLU A 133 15.61 18.37 4.15
N TYR A 134 14.28 18.21 4.19
CA TYR A 134 13.66 16.93 4.56
C TYR A 134 13.94 15.86 3.52
N ILE A 135 13.86 16.19 2.23
CA ILE A 135 14.19 15.25 1.14
C ILE A 135 15.67 14.83 1.21
N ALA A 136 16.58 15.81 1.46
CA ALA A 136 18.01 15.52 1.63
C ALA A 136 18.24 14.56 2.81
N MET A 137 17.57 14.76 3.92
CA MET A 137 17.60 13.85 5.08
C MET A 137 17.08 12.45 4.71
N LEU A 138 15.94 12.33 4.02
CA LEU A 138 15.43 11.03 3.59
C LEU A 138 16.44 10.26 2.71
N ARG A 139 17.25 10.96 1.91
CA ARG A 139 18.30 10.36 1.08
C ARG A 139 19.50 9.81 1.87
N THR A 140 19.67 10.20 3.13
CA THR A 140 20.69 9.60 4.02
C THR A 140 20.19 8.29 4.66
N LEU A 141 18.88 8.01 4.55
CA LEU A 141 18.21 6.84 5.10
C LEU A 141 17.96 5.77 4.01
N PRO A 142 17.66 4.52 4.38
CA PRO A 142 17.50 3.43 3.42
C PRO A 142 16.31 3.51 2.47
N PHE A 143 15.54 4.60 2.48
CA PHE A 143 14.37 4.75 1.61
C PHE A 143 14.75 4.73 0.13
N ASN A 144 14.11 3.84 -0.64
CA ASN A 144 14.30 3.73 -2.09
C ASN A 144 13.00 3.88 -2.89
N ARG A 145 11.87 4.03 -2.23
CA ARG A 145 10.56 4.34 -2.82
C ARG A 145 9.85 5.43 -1.98
N LEU A 146 9.25 6.39 -2.65
CA LEU A 146 8.42 7.43 -2.06
C LEU A 146 6.98 7.30 -2.58
N SER A 147 5.96 7.40 -1.70
CA SER A 147 4.55 7.56 -2.10
C SER A 147 4.07 8.93 -1.67
N MET A 148 3.66 9.75 -2.63
CA MET A 148 3.29 11.14 -2.40
C MET A 148 1.78 11.34 -2.54
N GLY A 149 1.11 11.65 -1.44
CA GLY A 149 -0.33 11.89 -1.42
C GLY A 149 -0.71 13.24 -2.02
N ILE A 150 -0.89 13.32 -3.32
CA ILE A 150 -1.29 14.54 -4.06
C ILE A 150 -2.81 14.71 -4.03
N GLN A 151 -3.54 13.67 -4.33
CA GLN A 151 -4.98 13.51 -4.42
C GLN A 151 -5.60 14.16 -5.68
N THR A 152 -5.38 15.41 -5.93
CA THR A 152 -5.84 16.20 -7.10
C THR A 152 -4.96 17.42 -7.28
N PHE A 153 -5.00 18.04 -8.46
CA PHE A 153 -4.37 19.32 -8.74
C PHE A 153 -5.39 20.48 -8.77
N LYS A 154 -6.64 20.25 -8.38
CA LYS A 154 -7.69 21.27 -8.29
C LYS A 154 -7.64 21.95 -6.92
N GLU A 155 -7.30 23.25 -6.91
CA GLU A 155 -7.10 24.03 -5.67
C GLU A 155 -8.33 24.10 -4.78
N ASP A 156 -9.54 24.24 -5.37
CA ASP A 156 -10.79 24.29 -4.61
C ASP A 156 -11.09 22.96 -3.93
N THR A 157 -10.84 21.85 -4.63
CA THR A 157 -11.01 20.49 -4.10
C THR A 157 -9.98 20.21 -3.02
N LEU A 158 -8.70 20.57 -3.19
CA LEU A 158 -7.69 20.45 -2.14
C LEU A 158 -8.12 21.18 -0.85
N ARG A 159 -8.68 22.39 -0.98
CA ARG A 159 -9.21 23.16 0.16
C ARG A 159 -10.40 22.47 0.81
N LEU A 160 -11.35 21.97 0.02
CA LEU A 160 -12.50 21.21 0.51
C LEU A 160 -12.05 19.98 1.30
N LEU A 161 -11.12 19.21 0.78
CA LEU A 161 -10.59 17.99 1.40
C LEU A 161 -9.69 18.28 2.62
N HIS A 162 -9.48 19.55 2.97
CA HIS A 162 -8.56 19.98 4.01
C HIS A 162 -7.09 19.58 3.77
N ARG A 163 -6.67 19.48 2.51
CA ARG A 163 -5.25 19.30 2.19
C ARG A 163 -4.47 20.58 2.53
N ARG A 164 -3.23 20.39 2.94
CA ARG A 164 -2.36 21.50 3.40
C ARG A 164 -1.52 22.09 2.28
N HIS A 165 -1.29 21.34 1.22
CA HIS A 165 -0.51 21.75 0.05
C HIS A 165 -1.41 22.32 -1.05
N THR A 166 -0.80 23.09 -1.94
CA THR A 166 -1.36 23.51 -3.21
C THR A 166 -0.88 22.60 -4.34
N ALA A 167 -1.54 22.65 -5.50
CA ALA A 167 -1.10 21.91 -6.69
C ALA A 167 0.34 22.26 -7.08
N ALA A 168 0.69 23.54 -7.04
CA ALA A 168 2.05 24.01 -7.33
C ALA A 168 3.08 23.46 -6.34
N GLN A 169 2.75 23.40 -5.05
CA GLN A 169 3.62 22.82 -4.04
C GLN A 169 3.82 21.30 -4.27
N ALA A 170 2.77 20.57 -4.67
CA ALA A 170 2.88 19.15 -4.97
C ALA A 170 3.82 18.88 -6.15
N GLN A 171 3.69 19.64 -7.24
CA GLN A 171 4.57 19.54 -8.40
C GLN A 171 6.02 19.91 -8.05
N GLN A 172 6.23 20.98 -7.27
CA GLN A 172 7.55 21.38 -6.83
C GLN A 172 8.21 20.35 -5.91
N ALA A 173 7.47 19.79 -4.94
CA ALA A 173 7.96 18.72 -4.06
C ALA A 173 8.37 17.48 -4.86
N TYR A 174 7.57 17.09 -5.85
CA TYR A 174 7.91 16.01 -6.76
C TYR A 174 9.22 16.28 -7.51
N GLN A 175 9.35 17.47 -8.09
CA GLN A 175 10.55 17.85 -8.83
C GLN A 175 11.80 17.82 -7.93
N HIS A 176 11.71 18.35 -6.71
CA HIS A 176 12.81 18.30 -5.73
C HIS A 176 13.19 16.85 -5.37
N CYS A 177 12.22 15.94 -5.21
CA CYS A 177 12.50 14.52 -4.99
C CYS A 177 13.28 13.93 -6.17
N ARG A 178 12.94 14.27 -7.42
CA ARG A 178 13.67 13.81 -8.61
C ARG A 178 15.09 14.35 -8.64
N GLU A 179 15.27 15.64 -8.43
CA GLU A 179 16.59 16.30 -8.43
C GLU A 179 17.50 15.75 -7.35
N THR A 180 16.94 15.34 -6.21
CA THR A 180 17.68 14.75 -5.09
C THR A 180 17.95 13.26 -5.31
N GLY A 181 17.43 12.65 -6.41
CA GLY A 181 17.78 11.30 -6.87
C GLY A 181 16.81 10.18 -6.49
N PHE A 182 15.57 10.50 -6.06
CA PHE A 182 14.54 9.47 -5.98
C PHE A 182 14.12 9.02 -7.38
N GLN A 183 14.25 7.72 -7.68
CA GLN A 183 13.94 7.13 -8.99
C GLN A 183 12.69 6.26 -8.99
N ASN A 184 12.10 6.01 -7.82
CA ASN A 184 10.85 5.27 -7.68
C ASN A 184 9.89 6.11 -6.84
N ILE A 185 9.08 6.90 -7.53
CA ILE A 185 8.09 7.79 -6.91
C ILE A 185 6.70 7.35 -7.36
N SER A 186 5.86 7.05 -6.37
CA SER A 186 4.42 6.90 -6.52
C SER A 186 3.75 8.24 -6.25
N ILE A 187 2.71 8.54 -7.00
CA ILE A 187 1.77 9.60 -6.65
C ILE A 187 0.40 8.98 -6.41
N ASP A 188 -0.29 9.49 -5.40
CA ASP A 188 -1.63 9.02 -5.06
C ASP A 188 -2.63 10.08 -5.51
N LEU A 189 -3.59 9.66 -6.34
CA LEU A 189 -4.69 10.48 -6.86
C LEU A 189 -6.02 9.94 -6.35
N MET A 190 -7.03 10.80 -6.32
CA MET A 190 -8.40 10.43 -6.02
C MET A 190 -9.33 10.94 -7.12
N TYR A 191 -10.33 10.14 -7.47
CA TYR A 191 -11.38 10.51 -8.39
C TYR A 191 -12.77 10.23 -7.77
N GLY A 192 -13.83 10.72 -8.39
CA GLY A 192 -15.17 10.72 -7.78
C GLY A 192 -15.28 11.76 -6.66
N LEU A 193 -14.52 12.84 -6.78
CA LEU A 193 -14.49 13.94 -5.82
C LEU A 193 -15.78 14.78 -5.92
N PRO A 194 -16.23 15.44 -4.83
CA PRO A 194 -17.43 16.26 -4.87
C PRO A 194 -17.38 17.34 -5.96
N GLY A 195 -18.33 17.29 -6.88
CA GLY A 195 -18.44 18.22 -7.99
C GLY A 195 -17.42 18.04 -9.11
N GLU A 196 -16.66 16.94 -9.10
CA GLU A 196 -15.70 16.61 -10.14
C GLU A 196 -16.40 16.31 -11.47
N THR A 197 -15.88 16.84 -12.56
CA THR A 197 -16.31 16.50 -13.92
C THR A 197 -15.30 15.57 -14.59
N LEU A 198 -15.68 14.96 -15.71
CA LEU A 198 -14.77 14.15 -16.51
C LEU A 198 -13.58 14.98 -17.01
N GLU A 199 -13.83 16.23 -17.38
CA GLU A 199 -12.80 17.18 -17.82
C GLU A 199 -11.80 17.49 -16.72
N ASP A 200 -12.27 17.70 -15.47
CA ASP A 200 -11.40 17.90 -14.30
C ASP A 200 -10.46 16.73 -14.08
N TRP A 201 -11.02 15.50 -14.16
CA TRP A 201 -10.22 14.29 -14.02
C TRP A 201 -9.19 14.11 -15.13
N GLN A 202 -9.57 14.43 -16.37
CA GLN A 202 -8.64 14.42 -17.51
C GLN A 202 -7.48 15.38 -17.31
N GLU A 203 -7.74 16.59 -16.79
CA GLU A 203 -6.68 17.56 -16.47
C GLU A 203 -5.75 17.05 -15.35
N ASP A 204 -6.29 16.43 -14.30
CA ASP A 204 -5.50 15.81 -13.24
C ASP A 204 -4.60 14.68 -13.79
N LEU A 205 -5.15 13.79 -14.62
CA LEU A 205 -4.36 12.73 -15.27
C LEU A 205 -3.27 13.28 -16.19
N GLN A 206 -3.56 14.32 -16.98
CA GLN A 206 -2.56 14.96 -17.84
C GLN A 206 -1.43 15.59 -17.03
N THR A 207 -1.77 16.27 -15.93
CA THR A 207 -0.79 16.87 -15.03
C THR A 207 0.10 15.80 -14.39
N ALA A 208 -0.49 14.70 -13.92
CA ALA A 208 0.21 13.56 -13.37
C ALA A 208 1.18 12.93 -14.39
N LEU A 209 0.73 12.75 -15.63
CA LEU A 209 1.56 12.19 -16.71
C LEU A 209 2.74 13.09 -17.07
N GLN A 210 2.59 14.42 -17.01
CA GLN A 210 3.69 15.37 -17.25
C GLN A 210 4.80 15.28 -16.18
N MET A 211 4.47 14.80 -14.96
CA MET A 211 5.44 14.57 -13.90
C MET A 211 6.25 13.28 -14.12
N HIS A 212 5.78 12.38 -14.98
CA HIS A 212 6.42 11.08 -15.28
C HIS A 212 6.69 10.20 -14.05
N PRO A 213 5.72 9.96 -13.16
CA PRO A 213 5.93 9.05 -12.02
C PRO A 213 6.11 7.60 -12.50
N GLU A 214 6.82 6.79 -11.72
CA GLU A 214 6.95 5.34 -11.96
C GLU A 214 5.69 4.60 -11.60
N HIS A 215 4.89 5.15 -10.66
CA HIS A 215 3.71 4.49 -10.13
C HIS A 215 2.61 5.53 -9.85
N ILE A 216 1.38 5.16 -10.09
CA ILE A 216 0.19 5.96 -9.79
C ILE A 216 -0.80 5.06 -9.05
N SER A 217 -1.15 5.45 -7.82
CA SER A 217 -2.33 4.92 -7.12
C SER A 217 -3.49 5.86 -7.39
N ALA A 218 -4.63 5.35 -7.86
CA ALA A 218 -5.81 6.15 -8.10
C ALA A 218 -7.02 5.49 -7.45
N TYR A 219 -7.56 6.15 -6.42
CA TYR A 219 -8.64 5.63 -5.60
C TYR A 219 -9.94 6.38 -5.88
N HIS A 220 -11.04 5.64 -6.04
CA HIS A 220 -12.36 6.25 -5.99
C HIS A 220 -12.63 6.74 -4.58
N LEU A 221 -13.14 7.97 -4.44
CA LEU A 221 -13.52 8.51 -3.13
C LEU A 221 -14.70 7.70 -2.57
N ILE A 222 -14.54 7.21 -1.35
CA ILE A 222 -15.59 6.55 -0.58
C ILE A 222 -15.99 7.47 0.56
N TYR A 223 -17.29 7.57 0.81
CA TYR A 223 -17.87 8.37 1.90
C TYR A 223 -18.05 7.48 3.12
N GLU A 224 -16.97 7.32 3.90
CA GLU A 224 -16.98 6.45 5.10
C GLU A 224 -17.74 7.08 6.25
N GLU A 225 -18.67 6.31 6.84
CA GLU A 225 -19.45 6.73 8.01
C GLU A 225 -18.54 7.17 9.16
N GLY A 226 -18.91 8.25 9.83
CA GLY A 226 -18.11 8.84 10.91
C GLY A 226 -17.02 9.82 10.46
N THR A 227 -16.76 9.96 9.16
CA THR A 227 -15.85 11.00 8.64
C THR A 227 -16.57 12.36 8.55
N PRO A 228 -15.83 13.49 8.63
CA PRO A 228 -16.43 14.79 8.37
C PRO A 228 -17.05 14.91 6.97
N LEU A 229 -16.49 14.26 5.96
CA LEU A 229 -17.04 14.25 4.60
C LEU A 229 -18.39 13.54 4.53
N TRP A 230 -18.55 12.42 5.23
CA TRP A 230 -19.84 11.75 5.39
C TRP A 230 -20.89 12.69 5.99
N ASN A 231 -20.54 13.42 7.05
CA ASN A 231 -21.45 14.38 7.67
C ASN A 231 -21.86 15.51 6.72
N LEU A 232 -20.96 15.97 5.84
CA LEU A 232 -21.30 16.97 4.81
C LEU A 232 -22.26 16.38 3.77
N LYS A 233 -22.10 15.12 3.38
CA LYS A 233 -23.05 14.41 2.48
C LYS A 233 -24.42 14.28 3.12
N GLU A 234 -24.50 13.79 4.37
CA GLU A 234 -25.77 13.67 5.10
C GLU A 234 -26.49 15.03 5.28
N ALA A 235 -25.73 16.11 5.41
CA ALA A 235 -26.24 17.47 5.47
C ALA A 235 -26.56 18.08 4.08
N HIS A 236 -26.43 17.33 2.99
CA HIS A 236 -26.61 17.78 1.61
C HIS A 236 -25.76 19.00 1.23
N GLN A 237 -24.56 19.11 1.82
CA GLN A 237 -23.60 20.16 1.51
C GLN A 237 -22.61 19.75 0.43
N VAL A 238 -22.43 18.46 0.24
CA VAL A 238 -21.71 17.84 -0.88
C VAL A 238 -22.56 16.69 -1.44
N GLU A 239 -22.42 16.44 -2.73
CA GLU A 239 -23.05 15.32 -3.41
C GLU A 239 -22.00 14.28 -3.78
N GLU A 240 -22.34 13.03 -3.60
CA GLU A 240 -21.54 11.91 -4.09
C GLU A 240 -21.66 11.81 -5.61
N THR A 241 -20.57 11.49 -6.27
CA THR A 241 -20.54 11.28 -7.72
C THR A 241 -21.49 10.13 -8.09
N ASP A 242 -22.34 10.35 -9.08
CA ASP A 242 -23.25 9.32 -9.57
C ASP A 242 -22.51 8.13 -10.20
N GLU A 243 -23.19 7.00 -10.31
CA GLU A 243 -22.60 5.75 -10.76
C GLU A 243 -22.11 5.83 -12.22
N ASP A 244 -22.86 6.48 -13.13
CA ASP A 244 -22.50 6.61 -14.53
C ASP A 244 -21.23 7.44 -14.71
N LEU A 245 -21.11 8.55 -13.98
CA LEU A 245 -19.91 9.37 -13.97
C LEU A 245 -18.74 8.62 -13.33
N SER A 246 -18.93 7.93 -12.20
CA SER A 246 -17.91 7.10 -11.54
C SER A 246 -17.32 6.05 -12.49
N VAL A 247 -18.18 5.37 -13.24
CA VAL A 247 -17.75 4.40 -14.27
C VAL A 247 -17.00 5.11 -15.42
N SER A 248 -17.41 6.31 -15.79
CA SER A 248 -16.75 7.08 -16.87
C SER A 248 -15.36 7.55 -16.44
N LEU A 249 -15.20 8.04 -15.20
CA LEU A 249 -13.93 8.43 -14.60
C LEU A 249 -12.95 7.25 -14.53
N PHE A 250 -13.44 6.08 -14.12
CA PHE A 250 -12.61 4.88 -14.07
C PHE A 250 -12.20 4.37 -15.46
N LYS A 251 -13.08 4.44 -16.45
CA LYS A 251 -12.74 4.13 -17.84
C LYS A 251 -11.66 5.06 -18.38
N GLU A 252 -11.79 6.35 -18.12
CA GLU A 252 -10.81 7.36 -18.53
C GLU A 252 -9.44 7.09 -17.88
N LEU A 253 -9.40 6.78 -16.58
CA LEU A 253 -8.20 6.39 -15.85
C LEU A 253 -7.47 5.24 -16.56
N ILE A 254 -8.19 4.13 -16.78
CA ILE A 254 -7.60 2.93 -17.39
C ILE A 254 -7.10 3.25 -18.81
N HIS A 255 -7.92 3.93 -19.61
CA HIS A 255 -7.59 4.26 -20.99
C HIS A 255 -6.36 5.15 -21.06
N THR A 256 -6.36 6.24 -20.31
CA THR A 256 -5.30 7.25 -20.32
C THR A 256 -3.97 6.66 -19.84
N LEU A 257 -3.94 5.94 -18.72
CA LEU A 257 -2.69 5.40 -18.19
C LEU A 257 -2.14 4.26 -19.07
N LYS A 258 -2.98 3.33 -19.54
CA LYS A 258 -2.53 2.26 -20.45
C LYS A 258 -2.00 2.83 -21.78
N SER A 259 -2.66 3.84 -22.35
CA SER A 259 -2.20 4.49 -23.59
C SER A 259 -0.87 5.23 -23.43
N ASN A 260 -0.49 5.57 -22.18
CA ASN A 260 0.79 6.20 -21.85
C ASN A 260 1.83 5.22 -21.27
N GLY A 261 1.63 3.90 -21.48
CA GLY A 261 2.61 2.87 -21.17
C GLY A 261 2.66 2.43 -19.71
N TYR A 262 1.59 2.68 -18.93
CA TYR A 262 1.44 2.12 -17.59
C TYR A 262 0.73 0.77 -17.65
N GLU A 263 1.19 -0.15 -16.83
CA GLU A 263 0.56 -1.44 -16.56
C GLU A 263 -0.50 -1.25 -15.46
N HIS A 264 -1.75 -1.61 -15.74
CA HIS A 264 -2.82 -1.69 -14.74
C HIS A 264 -2.70 -3.05 -14.05
N TYR A 265 -2.02 -3.14 -12.91
CA TYR A 265 -1.65 -4.43 -12.32
C TYR A 265 -2.56 -4.89 -11.17
N GLU A 266 -3.35 -3.98 -10.60
CA GLU A 266 -4.48 -4.26 -9.70
C GLU A 266 -5.48 -3.10 -9.76
N ILE A 267 -6.64 -3.21 -9.13
CA ILE A 267 -7.81 -2.33 -9.37
C ILE A 267 -7.46 -0.84 -9.29
N SER A 268 -6.67 -0.42 -8.30
CA SER A 268 -6.37 0.99 -8.02
C SER A 268 -4.96 1.41 -8.39
N ASN A 269 -4.08 0.48 -8.82
CA ASN A 269 -2.67 0.77 -8.98
C ASN A 269 -2.16 0.52 -10.41
N PHE A 270 -1.40 1.49 -10.88
CA PHE A 270 -0.79 1.54 -12.20
C PHE A 270 0.70 1.83 -12.07
N CYS A 271 1.53 1.22 -12.89
CA CYS A 271 2.96 1.50 -12.85
C CYS A 271 3.61 1.37 -14.22
N ARG A 272 4.76 1.99 -14.38
CA ARG A 272 5.64 1.65 -15.50
C ARG A 272 6.17 0.23 -15.34
N PRO A 273 6.48 -0.48 -16.43
CA PRO A 273 7.02 -1.85 -16.37
C PRO A 273 8.17 -1.97 -15.37
N GLY A 274 8.03 -2.91 -14.42
CA GLY A 274 9.04 -3.16 -13.40
C GLY A 274 8.94 -2.32 -12.12
N PHE A 275 7.95 -1.42 -11.99
CA PHE A 275 7.76 -0.55 -10.83
C PHE A 275 6.50 -0.87 -9.99
N HIS A 276 6.02 -2.11 -10.05
CA HIS A 276 4.95 -2.56 -9.14
C HIS A 276 5.35 -2.30 -7.69
N SER A 277 4.44 -1.79 -6.88
CA SER A 277 4.64 -1.74 -5.43
C SER A 277 4.74 -3.17 -4.89
N ARG A 278 5.94 -3.57 -4.45
CA ARG A 278 6.18 -4.92 -3.96
C ARG A 278 5.47 -5.17 -2.65
N HIS A 279 5.40 -4.14 -1.79
CA HIS A 279 4.70 -4.24 -0.52
C HIS A 279 3.20 -4.43 -0.72
N ASN A 280 2.53 -3.56 -1.52
CA ASN A 280 1.10 -3.70 -1.80
C ASN A 280 0.79 -5.02 -2.51
N SER A 281 1.64 -5.43 -3.47
CA SER A 281 1.49 -6.71 -4.17
C SER A 281 1.61 -7.91 -3.22
N SER A 282 2.30 -7.79 -2.08
CA SER A 282 2.42 -8.87 -1.11
C SER A 282 1.08 -9.23 -0.46
N TYR A 283 0.22 -8.26 -0.21
CA TYR A 283 -1.13 -8.48 0.32
C TYR A 283 -1.99 -9.33 -0.63
N TRP A 284 -1.89 -9.08 -1.92
CA TRP A 284 -2.65 -9.79 -2.95
C TRP A 284 -2.09 -11.18 -3.26
N THR A 285 -0.87 -11.47 -2.87
CA THR A 285 -0.21 -12.76 -3.14
C THR A 285 -0.15 -13.68 -1.93
N GLY A 286 -0.73 -13.29 -0.79
CA GLY A 286 -0.78 -14.09 0.43
C GLY A 286 0.59 -14.27 1.10
N LYS A 287 1.50 -13.32 0.92
CA LYS A 287 2.77 -13.30 1.66
C LYS A 287 2.54 -12.87 3.09
N LYS A 288 3.34 -13.42 4.01
CA LYS A 288 3.33 -13.00 5.40
C LYS A 288 3.78 -11.55 5.55
N TYR A 289 3.18 -10.84 6.48
CA TYR A 289 3.62 -9.51 6.86
C TYR A 289 3.37 -9.24 8.33
N LEU A 290 4.25 -8.45 8.91
CA LEU A 290 4.16 -7.95 10.27
C LEU A 290 3.80 -6.47 10.23
N GLY A 291 2.62 -6.10 10.72
CA GLY A 291 2.24 -4.73 10.96
C GLY A 291 2.49 -4.34 12.41
N CYS A 292 3.18 -3.22 12.62
CA CYS A 292 3.44 -2.64 13.93
C CYS A 292 2.85 -1.23 14.03
N GLY A 293 2.43 -0.86 15.22
CA GLY A 293 1.73 0.41 15.50
C GLY A 293 0.22 0.23 15.67
N PRO A 294 -0.48 1.24 16.21
CA PRO A 294 -1.93 1.16 16.46
C PRO A 294 -2.69 0.94 15.14
N SER A 295 -3.73 0.13 15.18
CA SER A 295 -4.54 -0.26 14.01
C SER A 295 -3.79 -1.04 12.92
N ALA A 296 -2.51 -1.38 13.11
CA ALA A 296 -1.76 -2.16 12.13
C ALA A 296 -2.22 -3.62 12.12
N HIS A 297 -2.36 -4.18 10.93
CA HIS A 297 -2.70 -5.58 10.70
C HIS A 297 -1.46 -6.40 10.39
N SER A 298 -1.50 -7.69 10.74
CA SER A 298 -0.45 -8.67 10.44
C SER A 298 -1.09 -9.97 9.94
N TYR A 299 -0.34 -10.71 9.12
CA TYR A 299 -0.77 -11.99 8.56
C TYR A 299 0.38 -12.98 8.53
N ASP A 300 0.16 -14.18 9.07
CA ASP A 300 1.17 -15.24 9.15
C ASP A 300 0.91 -16.43 8.20
N GLY A 301 -0.12 -16.32 7.36
CA GLY A 301 -0.56 -17.40 6.45
C GLY A 301 -1.73 -18.21 6.99
N THR A 302 -1.98 -18.21 8.29
CA THR A 302 -3.02 -18.99 8.97
C THR A 302 -3.89 -18.16 9.90
N SER A 303 -3.40 -17.01 10.33
CA SER A 303 -4.13 -16.10 11.21
C SER A 303 -3.93 -14.65 10.81
N ARG A 304 -4.88 -13.81 11.20
CA ARG A 304 -4.75 -12.35 11.18
C ARG A 304 -4.64 -11.83 12.59
N GLN A 305 -3.89 -10.77 12.75
CA GLN A 305 -3.80 -10.02 13.99
C GLN A 305 -3.90 -8.54 13.68
N TRP A 306 -4.48 -7.77 14.58
CA TRP A 306 -4.51 -6.32 14.49
C TRP A 306 -4.33 -5.68 15.87
N ASN A 307 -3.67 -4.55 15.87
CA ASN A 307 -3.46 -3.78 17.06
C ASN A 307 -4.66 -2.87 17.34
N VAL A 308 -4.86 -2.51 18.59
CA VAL A 308 -5.93 -1.57 18.99
C VAL A 308 -5.82 -0.24 18.23
N ALA A 309 -6.96 0.30 17.81
CA ALA A 309 -7.05 1.60 17.16
C ALA A 309 -7.07 2.76 18.19
N SER A 310 -6.06 2.79 19.06
CA SER A 310 -5.89 3.79 20.11
C SER A 310 -4.41 3.98 20.44
N LEU A 311 -3.88 5.18 20.21
CA LEU A 311 -2.47 5.48 20.47
C LEU A 311 -2.11 5.27 21.95
N SER A 312 -2.98 5.72 22.87
CA SER A 312 -2.71 5.62 24.31
C SER A 312 -2.73 4.17 24.80
N GLN A 313 -3.77 3.39 24.37
CA GLN A 313 -3.87 1.98 24.76
C GLN A 313 -2.74 1.14 24.14
N TYR A 314 -2.34 1.45 22.91
CA TYR A 314 -1.21 0.81 22.25
C TYR A 314 0.10 1.04 23.02
N ILE A 315 0.44 2.30 23.35
CA ILE A 315 1.66 2.64 24.11
C ILE A 315 1.63 1.97 25.49
N GLN A 316 0.49 2.06 26.20
CA GLN A 316 0.34 1.45 27.52
C GLN A 316 0.49 -0.08 27.44
N GLY A 317 -0.16 -0.72 26.47
CA GLY A 317 -0.08 -2.17 26.27
C GLY A 317 1.34 -2.67 26.07
N ILE A 318 2.11 -1.96 25.25
CA ILE A 318 3.53 -2.26 25.02
C ILE A 318 4.38 -2.07 26.28
N GLN A 319 4.13 -1.00 27.05
CA GLN A 319 4.93 -0.66 28.25
C GLN A 319 4.63 -1.59 29.42
N GLU A 320 3.37 -1.93 29.63
CA GLU A 320 2.89 -2.71 30.78
C GLU A 320 2.77 -4.21 30.47
N GLY A 321 2.92 -4.62 29.21
CA GLY A 321 2.72 -6.00 28.77
C GLY A 321 1.25 -6.43 28.83
N THR A 322 0.31 -5.49 28.77
CA THR A 322 -1.13 -5.79 28.69
C THR A 322 -1.55 -6.04 27.24
N PRO A 323 -2.65 -6.79 26.96
CA PRO A 323 -3.10 -7.05 25.60
C PRO A 323 -3.40 -5.76 24.84
N TYR A 324 -2.80 -5.63 23.66
CA TYR A 324 -3.04 -4.52 22.72
C TYR A 324 -3.34 -5.05 21.30
N GLN A 325 -3.51 -6.33 21.17
CA GLN A 325 -3.74 -7.03 19.91
C GLN A 325 -4.97 -7.93 20.01
N GLU A 326 -5.64 -8.09 18.90
CA GLU A 326 -6.64 -9.11 18.66
C GLU A 326 -6.13 -10.09 17.62
N LYS A 327 -6.66 -11.33 17.64
CA LYS A 327 -6.25 -12.40 16.73
C LYS A 327 -7.47 -13.16 16.24
N GLU A 328 -7.48 -13.48 14.96
CA GLU A 328 -8.42 -14.36 14.29
C GLU A 328 -7.69 -15.51 13.65
N GLU A 329 -8.08 -16.75 13.98
CA GLU A 329 -7.62 -17.93 13.26
C GLU A 329 -8.49 -18.13 12.02
N LEU A 330 -7.85 -18.26 10.86
CA LEU A 330 -8.55 -18.39 9.59
C LEU A 330 -8.84 -19.84 9.27
N ASP A 331 -10.10 -20.20 9.24
CA ASP A 331 -10.52 -21.53 8.79
C ASP A 331 -10.32 -21.73 7.28
N LEU A 332 -10.65 -22.91 6.78
CA LEU A 332 -10.46 -23.23 5.37
C LEU A 332 -11.30 -22.32 4.45
N TYR A 333 -12.52 -22.02 4.84
CA TYR A 333 -13.47 -21.25 4.02
C TYR A 333 -13.12 -19.78 4.01
N THR A 334 -12.74 -19.21 5.15
CA THR A 334 -12.23 -17.86 5.25
C THR A 334 -10.99 -17.66 4.37
N ARG A 335 -10.03 -18.59 4.43
CA ARG A 335 -8.83 -18.54 3.57
C ARG A 335 -9.15 -18.70 2.08
N TYR A 336 -10.16 -19.52 1.75
CA TYR A 336 -10.64 -19.63 0.37
C TYR A 336 -11.24 -18.30 -0.10
N ASN A 337 -12.11 -17.70 0.69
CA ASN A 337 -12.74 -16.41 0.35
C ASN A 337 -11.69 -15.31 0.17
N ASP A 338 -10.72 -15.22 1.09
CA ASP A 338 -9.59 -14.29 0.95
C ASP A 338 -8.78 -14.52 -0.32
N PHE A 339 -8.53 -15.78 -0.65
CA PHE A 339 -7.80 -16.13 -1.86
C PHE A 339 -8.55 -15.68 -3.13
N ILE A 340 -9.87 -15.86 -3.19
CA ILE A 340 -10.69 -15.38 -4.30
C ILE A 340 -10.60 -13.86 -4.43
N ILE A 341 -10.89 -13.13 -3.34
CA ILE A 341 -10.90 -11.66 -3.34
C ILE A 341 -9.52 -11.11 -3.73
N THR A 342 -8.48 -11.55 -3.08
CA THR A 342 -7.14 -11.00 -3.28
C THR A 342 -6.60 -11.28 -4.68
N ARG A 343 -6.85 -12.47 -5.22
CA ARG A 343 -6.32 -12.86 -6.54
C ARG A 343 -7.06 -12.20 -7.69
N LEU A 344 -8.39 -12.11 -7.64
CA LEU A 344 -9.17 -11.50 -8.72
C LEU A 344 -8.98 -9.99 -8.82
N ARG A 345 -8.56 -9.32 -7.75
CA ARG A 345 -8.22 -7.89 -7.80
C ARG A 345 -6.99 -7.57 -8.64
N THR A 346 -6.22 -8.58 -9.03
CA THR A 346 -4.94 -8.40 -9.72
C THR A 346 -4.93 -9.02 -11.13
N VAL A 347 -4.03 -8.53 -11.96
CA VAL A 347 -3.77 -9.13 -13.29
C VAL A 347 -3.18 -10.55 -13.20
N TYR A 348 -2.72 -10.97 -12.02
CA TYR A 348 -2.20 -12.32 -11.82
C TYR A 348 -3.32 -13.36 -11.81
N GLY A 349 -4.51 -12.99 -11.31
CA GLY A 349 -5.69 -13.85 -11.28
C GLY A 349 -5.54 -15.08 -10.39
N ILE A 350 -6.45 -16.03 -10.55
CA ILE A 350 -6.51 -17.30 -9.80
C ILE A 350 -5.89 -18.42 -10.63
N PRO A 351 -4.68 -18.92 -10.28
CA PRO A 351 -4.17 -20.15 -10.87
C PRO A 351 -5.00 -21.34 -10.36
N THR A 352 -5.73 -22.00 -11.28
CA THR A 352 -6.71 -23.03 -10.92
C THR A 352 -6.08 -24.27 -10.27
N HIS A 353 -4.82 -24.60 -10.63
CA HIS A 353 -4.07 -25.68 -9.97
C HIS A 353 -3.76 -25.35 -8.50
N ILE A 354 -3.35 -24.10 -8.19
CA ILE A 354 -3.10 -23.65 -6.81
C ILE A 354 -4.39 -23.66 -5.99
N LEU A 355 -5.50 -23.20 -6.58
CA LEU A 355 -6.82 -23.27 -5.95
C LEU A 355 -7.16 -24.70 -5.53
N LYS A 356 -7.02 -25.67 -6.47
CA LYS A 356 -7.30 -27.07 -6.23
C LYS A 356 -6.36 -27.71 -5.20
N GLU A 357 -5.05 -27.46 -5.31
CA GLU A 357 -4.04 -27.98 -4.39
C GLU A 357 -4.19 -27.45 -2.97
N THR A 358 -4.58 -26.18 -2.82
CA THR A 358 -4.67 -25.51 -1.51
C THR A 358 -5.99 -25.82 -0.80
N PHE A 359 -7.11 -25.83 -1.54
CA PHE A 359 -8.45 -25.87 -0.96
C PHE A 359 -9.22 -27.16 -1.27
N GLY A 360 -8.66 -28.06 -2.06
CA GLY A 360 -9.25 -29.35 -2.41
C GLY A 360 -10.26 -29.27 -3.55
N GLU A 361 -10.74 -30.49 -3.95
CA GLU A 361 -11.66 -30.66 -5.09
C GLU A 361 -13.00 -29.95 -4.88
N THR A 362 -13.56 -30.02 -3.69
CA THR A 362 -14.90 -29.49 -3.39
C THR A 362 -14.97 -27.97 -3.61
N LEU A 363 -14.03 -27.20 -3.06
CA LEU A 363 -14.00 -25.75 -3.22
C LEU A 363 -13.56 -25.34 -4.65
N PHE A 364 -12.71 -26.16 -5.28
CA PHE A 364 -12.37 -25.98 -6.69
C PHE A 364 -13.62 -26.11 -7.58
N ASP A 365 -14.38 -27.21 -7.44
CA ASP A 365 -15.58 -27.46 -8.25
C ASP A 365 -16.66 -26.40 -7.97
N TYR A 366 -16.79 -25.96 -6.73
CA TYR A 366 -17.66 -24.87 -6.34
C TYR A 366 -17.28 -23.57 -7.09
N CYS A 367 -16.01 -23.15 -7.00
CA CYS A 367 -15.50 -21.98 -7.68
C CYS A 367 -15.76 -22.02 -9.20
N MET A 368 -15.43 -23.13 -9.84
CA MET A 368 -15.62 -23.30 -11.29
C MET A 368 -17.10 -23.27 -11.69
N ARG A 369 -17.98 -23.80 -10.86
CA ARG A 369 -19.43 -23.74 -11.09
C ARG A 369 -19.94 -22.30 -10.98
N MET A 370 -19.53 -21.55 -9.93
CA MET A 370 -19.94 -20.16 -9.73
C MET A 370 -19.32 -19.22 -10.77
N ALA A 371 -18.11 -19.47 -11.22
CA ALA A 371 -17.46 -18.71 -12.28
C ALA A 371 -18.08 -18.93 -13.68
N SER A 372 -18.76 -20.06 -13.91
CA SER A 372 -19.26 -20.44 -15.25
C SER A 372 -20.18 -19.39 -15.91
N PRO A 373 -21.15 -18.74 -15.22
CA PRO A 373 -21.94 -17.67 -15.80
C PRO A 373 -21.08 -16.48 -16.25
N HIS A 374 -20.12 -16.07 -15.44
CA HIS A 374 -19.22 -14.93 -15.71
C HIS A 374 -18.27 -15.21 -16.87
N LEU A 375 -17.78 -16.44 -16.98
CA LEU A 375 -16.98 -16.91 -18.13
C LEU A 375 -17.80 -16.85 -19.42
N LYS A 376 -19.07 -17.30 -19.41
CA LYS A 376 -19.97 -17.26 -20.56
C LYS A 376 -20.33 -15.83 -21.00
N GLN A 377 -20.45 -14.92 -20.05
CA GLN A 377 -20.77 -13.50 -20.30
C GLN A 377 -19.52 -12.68 -20.68
N GLY A 378 -18.33 -13.26 -20.58
CA GLY A 378 -17.08 -12.61 -20.89
C GLY A 378 -16.62 -11.60 -19.84
N PHE A 379 -17.07 -11.72 -18.59
CA PHE A 379 -16.59 -10.94 -17.46
C PHE A 379 -15.34 -11.56 -16.84
N LEU A 380 -15.20 -12.90 -16.95
CA LEU A 380 -14.01 -13.65 -16.60
C LEU A 380 -13.42 -14.30 -17.85
N THR A 381 -12.11 -14.52 -17.84
CA THR A 381 -11.39 -15.40 -18.78
C THR A 381 -10.74 -16.54 -17.99
N LEU A 382 -10.50 -17.65 -18.67
CA LEU A 382 -9.73 -18.78 -18.18
C LEU A 382 -8.69 -19.16 -19.23
N ASP A 383 -7.50 -18.55 -19.12
CA ASP A 383 -6.41 -18.74 -20.07
C ASP A 383 -5.21 -19.39 -19.37
N ASN A 384 -4.63 -20.44 -19.98
CA ASN A 384 -3.48 -21.16 -19.42
C ASN A 384 -3.66 -21.59 -17.95
N HIS A 385 -4.85 -22.05 -17.59
CA HIS A 385 -5.20 -22.42 -16.21
C HIS A 385 -5.17 -21.26 -15.20
N VAL A 386 -5.33 -20.04 -15.66
CA VAL A 386 -5.46 -18.85 -14.79
C VAL A 386 -6.79 -18.15 -15.10
N MET A 387 -7.63 -18.02 -14.08
CA MET A 387 -8.88 -17.28 -14.16
C MET A 387 -8.65 -15.82 -13.80
N LYS A 388 -9.12 -14.89 -14.64
CA LYS A 388 -8.91 -13.44 -14.49
C LYS A 388 -10.17 -12.65 -14.82
N LEU A 389 -10.29 -11.47 -14.22
CA LEU A 389 -11.24 -10.45 -14.70
C LEU A 389 -10.84 -10.00 -16.09
N THR A 390 -11.84 -9.81 -16.94
CA THR A 390 -11.69 -9.07 -18.21
C THR A 390 -11.80 -7.57 -17.93
N GLU A 391 -11.51 -6.75 -18.94
CA GLU A 391 -11.73 -5.30 -18.84
C GLU A 391 -13.21 -4.96 -18.53
N LYS A 392 -14.16 -5.75 -19.03
CA LYS A 392 -15.58 -5.60 -18.69
C LYS A 392 -15.88 -6.07 -17.26
N GLY A 393 -15.19 -7.13 -16.79
CA GLY A 393 -15.40 -7.69 -15.47
C GLY A 393 -14.88 -6.81 -14.34
N ILE A 394 -13.87 -5.97 -14.60
CA ILE A 394 -13.33 -5.05 -13.60
C ILE A 394 -14.41 -4.10 -13.05
N PHE A 395 -15.33 -3.62 -13.89
CA PHE A 395 -16.39 -2.68 -13.49
C PHE A 395 -17.46 -3.28 -12.59
N ILE A 396 -17.56 -4.60 -12.53
CA ILE A 396 -18.47 -5.35 -11.65
C ILE A 396 -17.72 -6.37 -10.81
N SER A 397 -16.45 -6.09 -10.54
CA SER A 397 -15.54 -7.02 -9.86
C SER A 397 -16.04 -7.48 -8.49
N ASP A 398 -16.61 -6.57 -7.70
CA ASP A 398 -17.09 -6.89 -6.37
C ASP A 398 -18.28 -7.88 -6.41
N GLY A 399 -19.21 -7.71 -7.36
CA GLY A 399 -20.30 -8.65 -7.60
C GLY A 399 -19.78 -10.02 -8.05
N ILE A 400 -18.80 -10.05 -8.99
CA ILE A 400 -18.20 -11.31 -9.44
C ILE A 400 -17.47 -12.00 -8.27
N MET A 401 -16.67 -11.26 -7.49
CA MET A 401 -15.99 -11.84 -6.33
C MET A 401 -17.01 -12.37 -5.31
N SER A 402 -18.04 -11.59 -4.98
CA SER A 402 -19.12 -12.00 -4.06
C SER A 402 -19.77 -13.31 -4.48
N ASP A 403 -20.08 -13.48 -5.78
CA ASP A 403 -20.68 -14.71 -6.29
C ASP A 403 -19.78 -15.95 -6.15
N LEU A 404 -18.46 -15.75 -6.14
CA LEU A 404 -17.49 -16.83 -5.99
C LEU A 404 -17.14 -17.19 -4.54
N LEU A 405 -17.55 -16.36 -3.57
CA LEU A 405 -17.31 -16.64 -2.14
C LEU A 405 -18.11 -17.86 -1.68
N TRP A 406 -17.49 -18.67 -0.83
CA TRP A 406 -18.20 -19.70 -0.10
C TRP A 406 -19.01 -19.05 1.02
N VAL A 407 -20.29 -19.32 1.04
CA VAL A 407 -21.22 -18.92 2.10
C VAL A 407 -21.85 -20.21 2.64
N ASP A 408 -21.80 -20.39 3.95
CA ASP A 408 -22.52 -21.48 4.60
C ASP A 408 -24.02 -21.23 4.51
N ASP A 409 -24.80 -22.27 4.09
CA ASP A 409 -26.27 -22.23 4.01
C ASP A 409 -26.92 -22.12 5.39
#